data_229d8c2f26f073a0ed746967f28564c4
#
_entry.id   229d8c2f26f073a0ed746967f28564c4
#
_cell.length_a   1.000
_cell.length_b   1.000
_cell.length_c   1.000
_cell.angle_alpha   90.00
_cell.angle_beta   90.00
_cell.angle_gamma   90.00
#
_symmetry.space_group_name_H-M   'P 1'
#
loop_
_entity.id
_entity.type
_entity.pdbx_description
1 polymer ?
#
loop_
_entity_poly.entity_id
_entity_poly.type
_entity_poly.pdbx_seq_one_letter_code
_entity_poly.pdbx_strand_id
1 'polypeptide(L)'
;MCIRDSLNTHHHYDHVGGNLELKRKYNSKVIGFKEDKKRIPGIDILVEDNQIWNEDNFEAKIYHVPGHTSGHIAFHFFKEKKLFIGDTLFSLGCGRIFEGTNEEMFNSLNKIKKIPDDTEIYCGHEYTLQNSKFCLTHDSTNLNLKNKILEIERKLKNGLPTMPTFLKDELKCNIFLKAKDVESFSKLRDLKDNF
;
A
#
# COMPACT_ATOMS: atom_id res chain seq x y z
N MET A 1 13.91 6.64 -20.78
CA MET A 1 13.55 6.00 -19.49
C MET A 1 14.15 4.60 -19.51
N CYS A 2 15.02 4.27 -18.55
CA CYS A 2 15.59 2.92 -18.45
C CYS A 2 14.78 2.17 -17.38
N ILE A 3 14.06 1.13 -17.78
CA ILE A 3 13.43 0.18 -16.85
C ILE A 3 14.49 -0.89 -16.60
N ARG A 4 14.91 -1.04 -15.34
CA ARG A 4 15.94 -2.00 -14.98
C ARG A 4 15.35 -3.17 -14.18
N ASP A 5 14.45 -2.87 -13.25
CA ASP A 5 13.89 -3.85 -12.34
C ASP A 5 12.39 -3.66 -12.16
N SER A 6 11.71 -4.73 -11.77
CA SER A 6 10.29 -4.76 -11.42
C SER A 6 10.15 -5.21 -9.97
N LEU A 7 9.68 -4.32 -9.09
CA LEU A 7 9.43 -4.62 -7.68
C LEU A 7 7.96 -4.99 -7.50
N ASN A 8 7.69 -6.24 -7.14
CA ASN A 8 6.33 -6.73 -6.96
C ASN A 8 5.95 -6.79 -5.49
N THR A 9 4.89 -6.08 -5.11
CA THR A 9 4.38 -6.08 -3.73
C THR A 9 3.60 -7.35 -3.42
N HIS A 10 2.90 -7.91 -4.39
CA HIS A 10 2.13 -9.15 -4.26
C HIS A 10 1.82 -9.75 -5.64
N HIS A 11 1.17 -10.90 -5.68
CA HIS A 11 1.03 -11.74 -6.87
C HIS A 11 -0.21 -11.50 -7.72
N HIS A 12 -1.11 -10.58 -7.37
CA HIS A 12 -2.31 -10.33 -8.17
C HIS A 12 -1.95 -9.92 -9.61
N TYR A 13 -2.78 -10.36 -10.57
CA TYR A 13 -2.47 -10.24 -11.99
C TYR A 13 -2.23 -8.81 -12.46
N ASP A 14 -2.98 -7.85 -11.96
CA ASP A 14 -2.84 -6.43 -12.27
C ASP A 14 -1.52 -5.81 -11.76
N HIS A 15 -0.81 -6.50 -10.84
CA HIS A 15 0.52 -6.10 -10.35
C HIS A 15 1.67 -6.88 -11.00
N VAL A 16 1.43 -8.10 -11.48
CA VAL A 16 2.50 -8.96 -12.02
C VAL A 16 2.34 -9.31 -13.50
N GLY A 17 1.19 -8.99 -14.11
CA GLY A 17 0.87 -9.39 -15.49
C GLY A 17 1.86 -8.87 -16.54
N GLY A 18 2.53 -7.75 -16.26
CA GLY A 18 3.55 -7.18 -17.13
C GLY A 18 4.96 -7.75 -16.98
N ASN A 19 5.24 -8.57 -15.95
CA ASN A 19 6.60 -8.99 -15.59
C ASN A 19 7.36 -9.63 -16.74
N LEU A 20 6.78 -10.64 -17.40
CA LEU A 20 7.46 -11.38 -18.47
C LEU A 20 7.72 -10.52 -19.70
N GLU A 21 6.82 -9.61 -20.03
CA GLU A 21 6.99 -8.66 -21.14
C GLU A 21 8.08 -7.64 -20.84
N LEU A 22 8.06 -7.03 -19.66
CA LEU A 22 9.10 -6.10 -19.21
C LEU A 22 10.47 -6.75 -19.18
N LYS A 23 10.54 -7.97 -18.66
CA LYS A 23 11.76 -8.77 -18.62
C LYS A 23 12.31 -9.04 -20.03
N ARG A 24 11.46 -9.47 -20.97
CA ARG A 24 11.87 -9.71 -22.35
C ARG A 24 12.33 -8.43 -23.07
N LYS A 25 11.62 -7.31 -22.83
CA LYS A 25 11.85 -6.04 -23.53
C LYS A 25 13.05 -5.27 -22.99
N TYR A 26 13.26 -5.29 -21.68
CA TYR A 26 14.25 -4.44 -21.00
C TYR A 26 15.33 -5.22 -20.26
N ASN A 27 15.31 -6.54 -20.33
CA ASN A 27 16.18 -7.44 -19.54
C ASN A 27 16.10 -7.13 -18.04
N SER A 28 14.90 -6.71 -17.56
CA SER A 28 14.69 -6.34 -16.18
C SER A 28 14.66 -7.56 -15.27
N LYS A 29 15.14 -7.41 -14.04
CA LYS A 29 14.97 -8.40 -12.99
C LYS A 29 13.62 -8.20 -12.30
N VAL A 30 13.01 -9.29 -11.86
CA VAL A 30 11.77 -9.29 -11.09
C VAL A 30 12.09 -9.63 -9.64
N ILE A 31 11.75 -8.72 -8.73
CA ILE A 31 11.96 -8.85 -7.29
C ILE A 31 10.61 -9.05 -6.62
N GLY A 32 10.51 -10.00 -5.69
CA GLY A 32 9.28 -10.24 -4.94
C GLY A 32 9.50 -11.12 -3.72
N PHE A 33 8.42 -11.32 -2.96
CA PHE A 33 8.47 -12.07 -1.71
C PHE A 33 8.80 -13.54 -1.94
N LYS A 34 9.69 -14.10 -1.13
CA LYS A 34 10.16 -15.49 -1.22
C LYS A 34 9.03 -16.50 -1.18
N GLU A 35 8.05 -16.30 -0.30
CA GLU A 35 6.92 -17.22 -0.15
C GLU A 35 5.98 -17.18 -1.36
N ASP A 36 6.00 -16.09 -2.15
CA ASP A 36 5.23 -15.94 -3.38
C ASP A 36 5.98 -16.39 -4.66
N LYS A 37 7.12 -17.03 -4.51
CA LYS A 37 7.96 -17.48 -5.64
C LYS A 37 7.18 -18.21 -6.74
N LYS A 38 6.21 -19.03 -6.37
CA LYS A 38 5.41 -19.81 -7.32
C LYS A 38 4.29 -19.01 -7.97
N ARG A 39 3.91 -17.87 -7.38
CA ARG A 39 2.77 -17.04 -7.79
C ARG A 39 3.18 -15.79 -8.59
N ILE A 40 4.44 -15.35 -8.47
CA ILE A 40 4.97 -14.19 -9.19
C ILE A 40 5.70 -14.67 -10.47
N PRO A 41 5.17 -14.39 -11.67
CA PRO A 41 5.78 -14.80 -12.92
C PRO A 41 7.16 -14.16 -13.12
N GLY A 42 8.15 -14.99 -13.46
CA GLY A 42 9.48 -14.51 -13.85
C GLY A 42 10.34 -13.96 -12.72
N ILE A 43 10.00 -14.25 -11.47
CA ILE A 43 10.76 -13.77 -10.30
C ILE A 43 12.22 -14.25 -10.33
N ASP A 44 13.16 -13.33 -10.14
CA ASP A 44 14.61 -13.58 -10.14
C ASP A 44 15.21 -13.42 -8.75
N ILE A 45 14.78 -12.40 -8.02
CA ILE A 45 15.33 -12.04 -6.71
C ILE A 45 14.25 -12.22 -5.66
N LEU A 46 14.55 -13.07 -4.67
CA LEU A 46 13.66 -13.37 -3.56
C LEU A 46 14.06 -12.49 -2.37
N VAL A 47 13.08 -11.78 -1.79
CA VAL A 47 13.28 -10.98 -0.58
C VAL A 47 12.44 -11.51 0.57
N GLU A 48 12.87 -11.20 1.80
CA GLU A 48 12.25 -11.67 3.05
C GLU A 48 11.87 -10.46 3.94
N ASP A 49 11.01 -10.70 4.94
CA ASP A 49 10.63 -9.69 5.93
C ASP A 49 11.86 -9.15 6.67
N ASN A 50 11.87 -7.84 6.91
CA ASN A 50 12.97 -7.10 7.55
C ASN A 50 14.32 -7.10 6.82
N GLN A 51 14.41 -7.69 5.63
CA GLN A 51 15.60 -7.61 4.79
C GLN A 51 15.80 -6.17 4.31
N ILE A 52 17.06 -5.75 4.15
CA ILE A 52 17.44 -4.58 3.35
C ILE A 52 17.82 -5.09 1.96
N TRP A 53 16.99 -4.74 0.98
CA TRP A 53 17.31 -4.94 -0.43
C TRP A 53 18.09 -3.74 -0.94
N ASN A 54 19.19 -4.00 -1.63
CA ASN A 54 20.07 -2.96 -2.17
C ASN A 54 20.26 -3.17 -3.66
N GLU A 55 20.20 -2.08 -4.41
CA GLU A 55 20.58 -2.05 -5.82
C GLU A 55 21.10 -0.65 -6.18
N ASP A 56 22.34 -0.58 -6.67
CA ASP A 56 23.07 0.66 -6.89
C ASP A 56 23.07 1.57 -5.64
N ASN A 57 22.44 2.76 -5.75
CA ASN A 57 22.34 3.74 -4.68
C ASN A 57 21.01 3.68 -3.90
N PHE A 58 20.13 2.71 -4.24
CA PHE A 58 18.83 2.57 -3.58
C PHE A 58 18.87 1.47 -2.53
N GLU A 59 18.27 1.75 -1.39
CA GLU A 59 18.10 0.80 -0.30
C GLU A 59 16.66 0.79 0.15
N ALA A 60 16.03 -0.38 0.11
CA ALA A 60 14.67 -0.56 0.60
C ALA A 60 14.61 -1.58 1.73
N LYS A 61 14.02 -1.21 2.86
CA LYS A 61 13.62 -2.16 3.87
C LYS A 61 12.32 -2.84 3.43
N ILE A 62 12.32 -4.17 3.50
CA ILE A 62 11.17 -4.98 3.15
C ILE A 62 10.33 -5.20 4.41
N TYR A 63 9.02 -4.97 4.29
CA TYR A 63 8.04 -5.30 5.34
C TYR A 63 7.06 -6.33 4.79
N HIS A 64 6.97 -7.48 5.43
CA HIS A 64 5.87 -8.41 5.18
C HIS A 64 4.61 -7.86 5.86
N VAL A 65 3.56 -7.64 5.06
CA VAL A 65 2.31 -6.96 5.44
C VAL A 65 1.10 -7.77 4.93
N PRO A 66 0.92 -9.00 5.46
CA PRO A 66 -0.17 -9.87 5.04
C PRO A 66 -1.54 -9.29 5.39
N GLY A 67 -2.56 -9.78 4.69
CA GLY A 67 -3.96 -9.40 4.86
C GLY A 67 -4.68 -9.37 3.52
N HIS A 68 -4.31 -8.46 2.62
CA HIS A 68 -4.84 -8.44 1.25
C HIS A 68 -4.48 -9.74 0.51
N THR A 69 -3.21 -10.10 0.52
CA THR A 69 -2.70 -11.44 0.19
C THR A 69 -1.80 -11.94 1.31
N SER A 70 -1.57 -13.25 1.37
CA SER A 70 -0.71 -13.86 2.38
C SER A 70 0.77 -13.50 2.22
N GLY A 71 1.23 -13.29 0.98
CA GLY A 71 2.61 -12.95 0.64
C GLY A 71 2.84 -11.47 0.35
N HIS A 72 1.94 -10.57 0.78
CA HIS A 72 2.07 -9.16 0.49
C HIS A 72 3.26 -8.53 1.22
N ILE A 73 4.08 -7.75 0.47
CA ILE A 73 5.21 -6.99 1.02
C ILE A 73 5.13 -5.51 0.64
N ALA A 74 5.81 -4.68 1.41
CA ALA A 74 6.03 -3.28 1.10
C ALA A 74 7.53 -2.99 1.00
N PHE A 75 7.90 -2.08 0.08
CA PHE A 75 9.27 -1.59 -0.12
C PHE A 75 9.39 -0.19 0.47
N HIS A 76 10.12 -0.04 1.56
CA HIS A 76 10.37 1.25 2.20
C HIS A 76 11.78 1.75 1.87
N PHE A 77 11.86 2.67 0.93
CA PHE A 77 13.06 3.43 0.61
C PHE A 77 13.22 4.52 1.68
N PHE A 78 13.86 4.14 2.78
CA PHE A 78 13.87 4.96 3.99
C PHE A 78 14.71 6.24 3.85
N LYS A 79 15.76 6.24 3.03
CA LYS A 79 16.57 7.43 2.72
C LYS A 79 15.75 8.47 1.94
N GLU A 80 14.97 8.01 0.97
CA GLU A 80 14.12 8.82 0.12
C GLU A 80 12.76 9.12 0.76
N LYS A 81 12.48 8.52 1.93
CA LYS A 81 11.20 8.63 2.65
C LYS A 81 10.00 8.22 1.78
N LYS A 82 10.12 7.12 1.04
CA LYS A 82 9.09 6.62 0.13
C LYS A 82 8.74 5.18 0.46
N LEU A 83 7.43 4.91 0.55
CA LEU A 83 6.87 3.59 0.80
C LEU A 83 6.00 3.16 -0.38
N PHE A 84 6.39 2.09 -1.06
CA PHE A 84 5.56 1.40 -2.05
C PHE A 84 4.86 0.24 -1.36
N ILE A 85 3.54 0.39 -1.12
CA ILE A 85 2.79 -0.50 -0.22
C ILE A 85 1.72 -1.34 -0.93
N GLY A 86 1.60 -1.23 -2.26
CA GLY A 86 0.60 -1.97 -3.03
C GLY A 86 -0.81 -1.81 -2.45
N ASP A 87 -1.45 -2.94 -2.16
CA ASP A 87 -2.86 -3.02 -1.78
C ASP A 87 -3.08 -3.25 -0.28
N THR A 88 -2.08 -2.98 0.57
CA THR A 88 -2.26 -3.04 2.03
C THR A 88 -2.88 -1.74 2.56
N LEU A 89 -2.35 -0.58 2.18
CA LEU A 89 -2.83 0.73 2.61
C LEU A 89 -3.11 1.61 1.39
N PHE A 90 -4.30 2.17 1.32
CA PHE A 90 -4.70 3.19 0.35
C PHE A 90 -4.86 4.55 1.03
N SER A 91 -4.84 5.63 0.24
CA SER A 91 -5.27 6.92 0.78
C SER A 91 -6.70 6.82 1.29
N LEU A 92 -6.85 7.13 2.60
CA LEU A 92 -8.11 7.06 3.35
C LEU A 92 -8.76 5.67 3.37
N GLY A 93 -7.98 4.59 3.18
CA GLY A 93 -8.51 3.24 3.12
C GLY A 93 -7.46 2.17 3.38
N CYS A 94 -7.89 0.91 3.31
CA CYS A 94 -7.02 -0.26 3.27
C CYS A 94 -7.56 -1.31 2.29
N GLY A 95 -6.72 -2.25 1.90
CA GLY A 95 -7.07 -3.32 0.98
C GLY A 95 -8.19 -4.23 1.51
N ARG A 96 -8.95 -4.79 0.57
CA ARG A 96 -9.84 -5.92 0.88
C ARG A 96 -9.01 -7.14 1.29
N ILE A 97 -9.53 -7.95 2.18
CA ILE A 97 -8.86 -9.15 2.68
C ILE A 97 -9.32 -10.33 1.84
N PHE A 98 -8.42 -10.91 1.02
CA PHE A 98 -8.73 -12.06 0.17
C PHE A 98 -8.14 -13.36 0.70
N GLU A 99 -6.91 -13.32 1.22
CA GLU A 99 -6.19 -14.52 1.65
C GLU A 99 -5.85 -14.52 3.14
N GLY A 100 -5.70 -13.34 3.72
CA GLY A 100 -5.36 -13.19 5.13
C GLY A 100 -6.58 -13.07 6.04
N THR A 101 -6.33 -12.60 7.25
CA THR A 101 -7.33 -12.32 8.28
C THR A 101 -7.39 -10.84 8.62
N ASN A 102 -8.49 -10.41 9.26
CA ASN A 102 -8.61 -9.05 9.80
C ASN A 102 -7.47 -8.73 10.80
N GLU A 103 -7.07 -9.71 11.60
CA GLU A 103 -5.97 -9.56 12.56
C GLU A 103 -4.63 -9.34 11.85
N GLU A 104 -4.32 -10.10 10.80
CA GLU A 104 -3.10 -9.91 10.02
C GLU A 104 -3.05 -8.54 9.36
N MET A 105 -4.16 -8.09 8.72
CA MET A 105 -4.22 -6.76 8.13
C MET A 105 -4.07 -5.66 9.17
N PHE A 106 -4.75 -5.77 10.32
CA PHE A 106 -4.64 -4.82 11.42
C PHE A 106 -3.20 -4.73 11.93
N ASN A 107 -2.53 -5.88 12.13
CA ASN A 107 -1.13 -5.94 12.55
C ASN A 107 -0.18 -5.36 11.48
N SER A 108 -0.45 -5.61 10.19
CA SER A 108 0.28 -5.03 9.07
C SER A 108 0.17 -3.50 9.06
N LEU A 109 -1.03 -2.96 9.21
CA LEU A 109 -1.24 -1.51 9.32
C LEU A 109 -0.53 -0.93 10.55
N ASN A 110 -0.57 -1.60 11.71
CA ASN A 110 0.14 -1.17 12.93
C ASN A 110 1.67 -1.25 12.77
N LYS A 111 2.20 -2.15 11.94
CA LYS A 111 3.62 -2.18 11.58
C LYS A 111 3.99 -0.91 10.79
N ILE A 112 3.16 -0.52 9.82
CA ILE A 112 3.38 0.68 8.98
C ILE A 112 3.25 1.98 9.78
N LYS A 113 2.35 2.07 10.74
CA LYS A 113 2.20 3.24 11.64
C LYS A 113 3.48 3.60 12.39
N LYS A 114 4.46 2.70 12.49
CA LYS A 114 5.71 2.90 13.24
C LYS A 114 6.84 3.50 12.40
N ILE A 115 6.68 3.63 11.10
CA ILE A 115 7.69 4.29 10.24
C ILE A 115 7.58 5.82 10.38
N PRO A 116 8.60 6.60 9.96
CA PRO A 116 8.54 8.06 10.03
C PRO A 116 7.30 8.62 9.35
N ASP A 117 6.61 9.53 10.00
CA ASP A 117 5.31 10.06 9.55
C ASP A 117 5.40 11.02 8.35
N ASP A 118 6.60 11.50 8.04
CA ASP A 118 6.91 12.29 6.84
C ASP A 118 7.21 11.41 5.60
N THR A 119 6.94 10.09 5.69
CA THR A 119 7.05 9.15 4.56
C THR A 119 5.92 9.35 3.57
N GLU A 120 6.27 9.51 2.28
CA GLU A 120 5.33 9.47 1.16
C GLU A 120 4.88 8.03 0.87
N ILE A 121 3.57 7.81 0.75
CA ILE A 121 2.97 6.51 0.51
C ILE A 121 2.48 6.41 -0.92
N TYR A 122 2.92 5.36 -1.63
CA TYR A 122 2.52 4.99 -2.98
C TYR A 122 1.75 3.66 -2.91
N CYS A 123 0.45 3.69 -3.14
CA CYS A 123 -0.41 2.50 -3.18
C CYS A 123 -0.69 2.05 -4.61
N GLY A 124 -1.29 0.85 -4.76
CA GLY A 124 -1.52 0.23 -6.06
C GLY A 124 -2.63 0.89 -6.88
N HIS A 125 -3.65 1.47 -6.24
CA HIS A 125 -4.85 1.97 -6.92
C HIS A 125 -5.29 3.34 -6.44
N GLU A 126 -5.96 4.10 -7.32
CA GLU A 126 -6.52 5.43 -7.08
C GLU A 126 -7.97 5.34 -6.56
N TYR A 127 -8.15 4.84 -5.34
CA TYR A 127 -9.48 4.71 -4.70
C TYR A 127 -9.84 5.88 -3.77
N THR A 128 -9.02 6.91 -3.73
CA THR A 128 -9.05 7.99 -2.73
C THR A 128 -10.42 8.65 -2.61
N LEU A 129 -11.09 8.97 -3.73
CA LEU A 129 -12.40 9.63 -3.69
C LEU A 129 -13.48 8.76 -3.05
N GLN A 130 -13.52 7.46 -3.39
CA GLN A 130 -14.50 6.54 -2.79
C GLN A 130 -14.20 6.30 -1.31
N ASN A 131 -12.91 6.15 -0.97
CA ASN A 131 -12.48 5.98 0.41
C ASN A 131 -12.82 7.21 1.26
N SER A 132 -12.64 8.42 0.71
CA SER A 132 -12.95 9.66 1.43
C SER A 132 -14.42 9.76 1.82
N LYS A 133 -15.33 9.34 0.92
CA LYS A 133 -16.77 9.29 1.20
C LYS A 133 -17.06 8.33 2.35
N PHE A 134 -16.47 7.14 2.33
CA PHE A 134 -16.61 6.17 3.42
C PHE A 134 -16.05 6.70 4.74
N CYS A 135 -14.85 7.25 4.75
CA CYS A 135 -14.29 7.85 5.97
C CYS A 135 -15.20 8.93 6.55
N LEU A 136 -15.78 9.79 5.70
CA LEU A 136 -16.66 10.87 6.14
C LEU A 136 -17.95 10.36 6.79
N THR A 137 -18.51 9.22 6.38
CA THR A 137 -19.68 8.64 7.03
C THR A 137 -19.40 8.15 8.45
N HIS A 138 -18.14 7.79 8.75
CA HIS A 138 -17.77 7.22 10.06
C HIS A 138 -16.96 8.18 10.95
N ASP A 139 -16.45 9.29 10.40
CA ASP A 139 -15.65 10.30 11.14
C ASP A 139 -16.02 11.72 10.69
N SER A 140 -17.33 12.01 10.66
CA SER A 140 -17.91 13.24 10.09
C SER A 140 -17.52 14.54 10.83
N THR A 141 -17.02 14.46 12.05
CA THR A 141 -16.58 15.62 12.85
C THR A 141 -15.10 15.94 12.68
N ASN A 142 -14.32 15.07 12.02
CA ASN A 142 -12.88 15.22 11.85
C ASN A 142 -12.55 16.36 10.87
N LEU A 143 -12.04 17.45 11.37
CA LEU A 143 -11.67 18.62 10.55
C LEU A 143 -10.49 18.33 9.62
N ASN A 144 -9.52 17.49 10.04
CA ASN A 144 -8.41 17.10 9.17
C ASN A 144 -8.91 16.30 7.96
N LEU A 145 -9.85 15.39 8.18
CA LEU A 145 -10.48 14.63 7.10
C LEU A 145 -11.24 15.53 6.13
N LYS A 146 -12.04 16.48 6.65
CA LYS A 146 -12.76 17.45 5.80
C LYS A 146 -11.81 18.28 4.93
N ASN A 147 -10.73 18.79 5.52
CA ASN A 147 -9.73 19.56 4.77
C ASN A 147 -9.02 18.68 3.72
N LYS A 148 -8.70 17.42 4.06
CA LYS A 148 -8.10 16.47 3.12
C LYS A 148 -9.04 16.17 1.94
N ILE A 149 -10.35 16.04 2.19
CA ILE A 149 -11.36 15.83 1.13
C ILE A 149 -11.39 17.03 0.17
N LEU A 150 -11.38 18.25 0.68
CA LEU A 150 -11.34 19.46 -0.17
C LEU A 150 -10.06 19.52 -1.03
N GLU A 151 -8.92 19.09 -0.48
CA GLU A 151 -7.67 18.97 -1.24
C GLU A 151 -7.80 17.93 -2.38
N ILE A 152 -8.35 16.74 -2.06
CA ILE A 152 -8.57 15.65 -3.01
C ILE A 152 -9.49 16.12 -4.15
N GLU A 153 -10.62 16.72 -3.84
CA GLU A 153 -11.58 17.22 -4.83
C GLU A 153 -10.94 18.27 -5.75
N ARG A 154 -10.14 19.19 -5.17
CA ARG A 154 -9.40 20.18 -5.95
C ARG A 154 -8.39 19.54 -6.90
N LYS A 155 -7.62 18.53 -6.44
CA LYS A 155 -6.67 17.79 -7.28
C LYS A 155 -7.40 17.13 -8.46
N LEU A 156 -8.46 16.37 -8.17
CA LEU A 156 -9.24 15.65 -9.17
C LEU A 156 -9.89 16.60 -10.19
N LYS A 157 -10.43 17.74 -9.75
CA LYS A 157 -11.00 18.77 -10.62
C LYS A 157 -9.97 19.33 -11.61
N ASN A 158 -8.70 19.38 -11.21
CA ASN A 158 -7.60 19.83 -12.04
C ASN A 158 -6.90 18.69 -12.83
N GLY A 159 -7.45 17.47 -12.82
CA GLY A 159 -6.86 16.31 -13.49
C GLY A 159 -5.55 15.84 -12.86
N LEU A 160 -5.31 16.18 -11.59
CA LEU A 160 -4.10 15.79 -10.87
C LEU A 160 -4.36 14.52 -10.05
N PRO A 161 -3.35 13.61 -9.92
CA PRO A 161 -3.45 12.45 -9.08
C PRO A 161 -3.56 12.84 -7.59
N THR A 162 -4.25 12.03 -6.80
CA THR A 162 -4.34 12.23 -5.35
C THR A 162 -3.16 11.61 -4.60
N MET A 163 -2.49 10.66 -5.24
CA MET A 163 -1.26 10.03 -4.74
C MET A 163 0.01 10.78 -5.21
N PRO A 164 1.13 10.70 -4.47
CA PRO A 164 1.27 10.06 -3.15
C PRO A 164 0.55 10.82 -2.05
N THR A 165 0.26 10.09 -0.97
CA THR A 165 -0.19 10.67 0.32
C THR A 165 0.95 10.59 1.35
N PHE A 166 0.85 11.34 2.45
CA PHE A 166 1.81 11.24 3.56
C PHE A 166 1.26 10.41 4.71
N LEU A 167 2.12 9.63 5.36
CA LEU A 167 1.70 8.83 6.52
C LEU A 167 1.07 9.70 7.62
N LYS A 168 1.63 10.89 7.89
CA LYS A 168 1.06 11.84 8.87
C LYS A 168 -0.39 12.25 8.57
N ASP A 169 -0.76 12.31 7.28
CA ASP A 169 -2.13 12.64 6.88
C ASP A 169 -3.04 11.43 7.06
N GLU A 170 -2.57 10.26 6.68
CA GLU A 170 -3.30 9.00 6.88
C GLU A 170 -3.54 8.72 8.37
N LEU A 171 -2.57 8.95 9.24
CA LEU A 171 -2.73 8.80 10.70
C LEU A 171 -3.84 9.70 11.28
N LYS A 172 -4.09 10.88 10.68
CA LYS A 172 -5.12 11.83 11.12
C LYS A 172 -6.49 11.55 10.51
N CYS A 173 -6.52 11.02 9.29
CA CYS A 173 -7.72 10.98 8.45
C CYS A 173 -8.25 9.56 8.17
N ASN A 174 -7.37 8.56 8.12
CA ASN A 174 -7.73 7.20 7.74
C ASN A 174 -8.30 6.43 8.94
N ILE A 175 -9.58 6.10 8.89
CA ILE A 175 -10.29 5.43 9.99
C ILE A 175 -9.76 4.02 10.29
N PHE A 176 -9.19 3.32 9.29
CA PHE A 176 -8.60 2.01 9.49
C PHE A 176 -7.30 2.10 10.32
N LEU A 177 -6.48 3.14 10.11
CA LEU A 177 -5.30 3.41 10.95
C LEU A 177 -5.67 3.89 12.35
N LYS A 178 -6.88 4.44 12.53
CA LYS A 178 -7.42 4.92 13.83
C LYS A 178 -8.11 3.81 14.63
N ALA A 179 -8.36 2.64 14.02
CA ALA A 179 -8.92 1.49 14.74
C ALA A 179 -8.04 1.12 15.94
N LYS A 180 -8.68 0.88 17.10
CA LYS A 180 -7.97 0.65 18.36
C LYS A 180 -7.58 -0.83 18.56
N ASP A 181 -8.37 -1.73 17.99
CA ASP A 181 -8.27 -3.17 18.13
C ASP A 181 -8.78 -3.89 16.88
N VAL A 182 -8.56 -5.19 16.82
CA VAL A 182 -8.97 -6.05 15.70
C VAL A 182 -10.49 -6.02 15.51
N GLU A 183 -11.27 -5.96 16.58
CA GLU A 183 -12.74 -5.96 16.50
C GLU A 183 -13.26 -4.71 15.82
N SER A 184 -12.80 -3.53 16.24
CA SER A 184 -13.17 -2.25 15.61
C SER A 184 -12.70 -2.15 14.16
N PHE A 185 -11.51 -2.67 13.86
CA PHE A 185 -11.00 -2.77 12.48
C PHE A 185 -11.89 -3.68 11.63
N SER A 186 -12.24 -4.88 12.12
CA SER A 186 -13.10 -5.84 11.41
C SER A 186 -14.44 -5.25 11.06
N LYS A 187 -15.10 -4.58 12.03
CA LYS A 187 -16.39 -3.89 11.79
C LYS A 187 -16.28 -2.84 10.68
N LEU A 188 -15.21 -2.04 10.68
CA LEU A 188 -14.96 -1.05 9.62
C LEU A 188 -14.72 -1.71 8.25
N ARG A 189 -14.00 -2.85 8.23
CA ARG A 189 -13.73 -3.57 6.97
C ARG A 189 -15.03 -4.17 6.40
N ASP A 190 -15.83 -4.82 7.23
CA ASP A 190 -17.13 -5.37 6.83
C ASP A 190 -18.08 -4.28 6.30
N LEU A 191 -18.13 -3.12 6.96
CA LEU A 191 -18.92 -1.98 6.49
C LEU A 191 -18.40 -1.45 5.15
N LYS A 192 -17.08 -1.40 4.95
CA LYS A 192 -16.47 -0.94 3.70
C LYS A 192 -16.70 -1.92 2.56
N ASP A 193 -16.75 -3.21 2.82
CA ASP A 193 -16.98 -4.24 1.80
C ASP A 193 -18.40 -4.21 1.25
N ASN A 194 -19.36 -3.63 2.03
CA ASN A 194 -20.75 -3.44 1.66
C ASN A 194 -21.11 -1.98 1.27
N PHE A 195 -20.14 -1.08 1.21
CA PHE A 195 -20.28 0.34 0.84
C PHE A 195 -20.08 0.51 -0.67
#